data_a8a05f487f483efb95d42f0bdf83ae68
#
_entry.id   a8a05f487f483efb95d42f0bdf83ae68
#
_cell.length_a   1.000
_cell.length_b   1.000
_cell.length_c   1.000
_cell.angle_alpha   90.00
_cell.angle_beta   90.00
_cell.angle_gamma   90.00
#
_symmetry.space_group_name_H-M   'P 1'
#
loop_
_entity.id
_entity.type
_entity.pdbx_description
1 polymer ?
#
loop_
_entity_poly.entity_id
_entity_poly.type
_entity_poly.pdbx_seq_one_letter_code
_entity_poly.pdbx_strand_id
1 'polypeptide(L)'
;MTSVVTPSAFVNVIKVGGQIVSSQNDEQTIAATSDGIVQFAARQLTEGATVVAGQQLATLSSRNLQSGDPVAKAKSAFLAAQSQLERAKELVADKIISQKAYEQAKLDYEQALAAWRGMESTASKGGVVISSPRAGYVKNILVRQGDYVTIGTPLLTLTSNRRLQLRADVPQQYIRQLSSVSGANFRIPGDDTLYRLSALNGRVESYARSLADGSAFAPVIMSMDNVGNILPGSYADVYLLMNDRQECISLPSAAITEEQGLYFVYVAEPDEPGVFVKREVTIGRDNGERIEITSGIKSGETVVTHGAMQVKLASMSGSVPEGHSHSH
;
A
#
# COMPACT_ATOMS: atom_id res chain seq x y z
N MET A 1 11.96 -31.77 -14.24
CA MET A 1 11.02 -32.57 -13.45
C MET A 1 9.80 -32.89 -14.29
N THR A 2 9.26 -34.08 -14.17
CA THR A 2 8.05 -34.54 -14.89
C THR A 2 6.92 -34.82 -13.91
N SER A 3 5.68 -34.77 -14.36
CA SER A 3 4.50 -35.15 -13.59
C SER A 3 3.46 -35.79 -14.48
N VAL A 4 2.71 -36.74 -13.94
CA VAL A 4 1.55 -37.35 -14.64
C VAL A 4 0.41 -36.31 -14.62
N VAL A 5 -0.18 -36.12 -15.77
CA VAL A 5 -1.30 -35.19 -15.97
C VAL A 5 -2.59 -35.81 -15.47
N THR A 6 -3.24 -35.17 -14.52
CA THR A 6 -4.58 -35.58 -14.05
C THR A 6 -5.49 -34.35 -14.00
N PRO A 7 -6.79 -34.51 -14.30
CA PRO A 7 -7.75 -33.43 -14.04
C PRO A 7 -7.71 -33.02 -12.58
N SER A 8 -7.77 -31.75 -12.32
CA SER A 8 -7.78 -31.16 -10.98
C SER A 8 -8.71 -29.98 -10.91
N ALA A 9 -9.16 -29.65 -9.72
CA ALA A 9 -10.01 -28.48 -9.51
C ALA A 9 -9.25 -27.20 -9.86
N PHE A 10 -9.70 -26.50 -10.89
CA PHE A 10 -9.17 -25.23 -11.35
C PHE A 10 -10.17 -24.12 -11.06
N VAL A 11 -9.68 -23.05 -10.45
CA VAL A 11 -10.49 -21.90 -10.09
C VAL A 11 -10.74 -21.04 -11.32
N ASN A 12 -11.98 -20.61 -11.54
CA ASN A 12 -12.28 -19.64 -12.59
C ASN A 12 -11.58 -18.31 -12.30
N VAL A 13 -11.05 -17.66 -13.34
CA VAL A 13 -10.15 -16.50 -13.20
C VAL A 13 -10.54 -15.39 -14.17
N ILE A 14 -10.48 -14.15 -13.70
CA ILE A 14 -10.52 -12.96 -14.54
C ILE A 14 -9.17 -12.27 -14.45
N LYS A 15 -8.46 -12.16 -15.56
CA LYS A 15 -7.20 -11.40 -15.65
C LYS A 15 -7.49 -9.93 -15.92
N VAL A 16 -6.96 -9.05 -15.07
CA VAL A 16 -7.15 -7.59 -15.16
C VAL A 16 -5.88 -6.85 -14.76
N GLY A 17 -5.79 -5.59 -15.12
CA GLY A 17 -4.79 -4.68 -14.57
C GLY A 17 -5.21 -4.19 -13.19
N GLY A 18 -4.22 -3.80 -12.38
CA GLY A 18 -4.46 -3.20 -11.08
C GLY A 18 -3.31 -2.31 -10.64
N GLN A 19 -3.51 -1.65 -9.52
CA GLN A 19 -2.51 -0.81 -8.90
C GLN A 19 -2.43 -1.12 -7.40
N ILE A 20 -1.20 -1.18 -6.90
CA ILE A 20 -0.94 -1.32 -5.47
C ILE A 20 -0.85 0.08 -4.88
N VAL A 21 -1.65 0.35 -3.86
CA VAL A 21 -1.69 1.65 -3.18
C VAL A 21 -1.47 1.48 -1.69
N SER A 22 -1.06 2.53 -1.00
CA SER A 22 -1.02 2.52 0.47
C SER A 22 -2.43 2.35 1.02
N SER A 23 -2.58 1.59 2.10
CA SER A 23 -3.86 1.54 2.81
C SER A 23 -4.20 2.93 3.38
N GLN A 24 -5.45 3.37 3.23
CA GLN A 24 -5.88 4.67 3.77
C GLN A 24 -5.65 4.78 5.29
N ASN A 25 -5.76 3.68 6.02
CA ASN A 25 -5.49 3.63 7.46
C ASN A 25 -4.00 3.71 7.80
N ASP A 26 -3.13 3.54 6.81
CA ASP A 26 -1.67 3.59 6.95
C ASP A 26 -1.10 4.97 6.63
N GLU A 27 -1.91 5.87 6.09
CA GLU A 27 -1.55 7.24 5.82
C GLU A 27 -2.08 8.17 6.91
N GLN A 28 -1.27 9.12 7.32
CA GLN A 28 -1.63 10.14 8.29
C GLN A 28 -1.10 11.50 7.85
N THR A 29 -2.02 12.42 7.62
CA THR A 29 -1.68 13.81 7.34
C THR A 29 -1.39 14.53 8.66
N ILE A 30 -0.25 15.16 8.73
CA ILE A 30 0.17 16.04 9.84
C ILE A 30 -0.18 17.46 9.44
N ALA A 31 -1.05 18.08 10.22
CA ALA A 31 -1.49 19.45 10.00
C ALA A 31 -0.92 20.41 11.05
N ALA A 32 -0.88 21.67 10.70
CA ALA A 32 -0.48 22.75 11.60
C ALA A 32 -1.44 22.86 12.80
N THR A 33 -0.90 22.87 14.01
CA THR A 33 -1.66 23.01 15.27
C THR A 33 -1.74 24.45 15.76
N SER A 34 -1.00 25.36 15.12
CA SER A 34 -1.00 26.81 15.37
C SER A 34 -0.64 27.56 14.11
N ASP A 35 -0.94 28.85 14.08
CA ASP A 35 -0.44 29.73 13.04
C ASP A 35 1.07 29.96 13.23
N GLY A 36 1.81 30.07 12.12
CA GLY A 36 3.23 30.28 12.19
C GLY A 36 3.98 30.10 10.88
N ILE A 37 5.28 30.35 10.93
CA ILE A 37 6.20 30.14 9.82
C ILE A 37 6.85 28.75 10.00
N VAL A 38 6.77 27.93 8.97
CA VAL A 38 7.31 26.57 8.99
C VAL A 38 8.83 26.57 9.03
N GLN A 39 9.40 25.88 10.00
CA GLN A 39 10.83 25.60 10.13
C GLN A 39 11.00 24.09 10.31
N PHE A 40 11.52 23.39 9.30
CA PHE A 40 11.79 21.94 9.43
C PHE A 40 12.93 21.69 10.41
N ALA A 41 12.79 20.66 11.25
CA ALA A 41 13.72 20.33 12.30
C ALA A 41 15.06 19.80 11.80
N ALA A 42 15.05 19.05 10.70
CA ALA A 42 16.25 18.54 10.03
C ALA A 42 16.52 19.33 8.74
N ARG A 43 17.79 19.60 8.44
CA ARG A 43 18.21 20.24 7.18
C ARG A 43 17.76 19.43 5.93
N GLN A 44 17.32 18.20 6.10
CA GLN A 44 16.94 17.27 5.04
C GLN A 44 15.76 16.39 5.46
N LEU A 45 14.64 16.97 5.84
CA LEU A 45 13.40 16.22 5.81
C LEU A 45 12.99 16.12 4.34
N THR A 46 13.17 14.93 3.76
CA THR A 46 12.85 14.63 2.36
C THR A 46 11.76 13.57 2.28
N GLU A 47 11.07 13.51 1.17
CA GLU A 47 10.18 12.39 0.87
C GLU A 47 10.99 11.08 0.88
N GLY A 48 10.42 10.02 1.44
CA GLY A 48 11.11 8.75 1.69
C GLY A 48 11.90 8.70 3.00
N ALA A 49 12.11 9.82 3.71
CA ALA A 49 12.84 9.81 4.98
C ALA A 49 12.10 9.03 6.07
N THR A 50 12.83 8.18 6.78
CA THR A 50 12.30 7.44 7.93
C THR A 50 12.13 8.35 9.14
N VAL A 51 11.02 8.20 9.85
CA VAL A 51 10.72 8.93 11.08
C VAL A 51 10.29 7.96 12.18
N VAL A 52 10.64 8.30 13.44
CA VAL A 52 10.19 7.54 14.61
C VAL A 52 9.10 8.30 15.37
N ALA A 53 8.29 7.59 16.14
CA ALA A 53 7.29 8.22 16.99
C ALA A 53 7.93 9.26 17.95
N GLY A 54 7.32 10.44 18.06
CA GLY A 54 7.84 11.54 18.87
C GLY A 54 8.96 12.36 18.19
N GLN A 55 9.47 11.98 17.03
CA GLN A 55 10.50 12.74 16.33
C GLN A 55 9.95 14.10 15.91
N GLN A 56 10.69 15.16 16.20
CA GLN A 56 10.36 16.51 15.76
C GLN A 56 10.50 16.60 14.23
N LEU A 57 9.44 17.03 13.55
CA LEU A 57 9.37 17.19 12.10
C LEU A 57 9.56 18.66 11.71
N ALA A 58 8.83 19.54 12.38
CA ALA A 58 8.88 20.98 12.13
C ALA A 58 8.64 21.77 13.42
N THR A 59 8.94 23.05 13.35
CA THR A 59 8.53 24.04 14.34
C THR A 59 7.76 25.14 13.62
N LEU A 60 6.61 25.52 14.15
CA LEU A 60 5.85 26.65 13.67
C LEU A 60 6.28 27.89 14.47
N SER A 61 7.13 28.72 13.86
CA SER A 61 7.65 29.94 14.51
C SER A 61 6.62 31.03 14.42
N SER A 62 6.30 31.62 15.59
CA SER A 62 5.43 32.77 15.71
C SER A 62 6.19 34.09 15.77
N ARG A 63 7.54 34.06 15.65
CA ARG A 63 8.38 35.26 15.66
C ARG A 63 8.03 36.15 14.46
N ASN A 64 7.83 37.44 14.73
CA ASN A 64 7.49 38.47 13.73
C ASN A 64 6.07 38.35 13.10
N LEU A 65 5.18 37.60 13.70
CA LEU A 65 3.77 37.61 13.27
C LEU A 65 3.05 38.83 13.87
N GLN A 66 2.20 39.50 13.10
CA GLN A 66 1.37 40.62 13.60
C GLN A 66 0.46 40.20 14.76
N SER A 67 0.03 38.93 14.78
CA SER A 67 -0.76 38.35 15.86
C SER A 67 0.02 38.11 17.16
N GLY A 68 1.35 38.22 17.15
CA GLY A 68 2.24 37.89 18.28
C GLY A 68 2.35 36.39 18.56
N ASP A 69 3.21 36.05 19.52
CA ASP A 69 3.42 34.66 19.93
C ASP A 69 2.20 34.11 20.70
N PRO A 70 1.49 33.09 20.21
CA PRO A 70 0.33 32.49 20.90
C PRO A 70 0.68 31.98 22.32
N VAL A 71 1.89 31.42 22.49
CA VAL A 71 2.35 30.88 23.77
C VAL A 71 2.57 32.01 24.75
N ALA A 72 3.20 33.12 24.31
CA ALA A 72 3.42 34.32 25.14
C ALA A 72 2.08 34.96 25.53
N LYS A 73 1.11 35.02 24.62
CA LYS A 73 -0.24 35.52 24.93
C LYS A 73 -0.97 34.66 25.97
N ALA A 74 -0.95 33.33 25.79
CA ALA A 74 -1.58 32.41 26.73
C ALA A 74 -0.93 32.52 28.13
N LYS A 75 0.40 32.64 28.19
CA LYS A 75 1.14 32.86 29.45
C LYS A 75 0.76 34.18 30.11
N SER A 76 0.67 35.25 29.33
CA SER A 76 0.27 36.56 29.86
C SER A 76 -1.14 36.58 30.40
N ALA A 77 -2.07 35.92 29.68
CA ALA A 77 -3.47 35.74 30.12
C ALA A 77 -3.55 34.93 31.43
N PHE A 78 -2.79 33.83 31.52
CA PHE A 78 -2.70 33.03 32.76
C PHE A 78 -2.18 33.86 33.96
N LEU A 79 -1.07 34.61 33.79
CA LEU A 79 -0.52 35.44 34.87
C LEU A 79 -1.50 36.54 35.28
N ALA A 80 -2.23 37.15 34.34
CA ALA A 80 -3.24 38.16 34.66
C ALA A 80 -4.43 37.51 35.42
N ALA A 81 -4.93 36.38 35.01
CA ALA A 81 -6.02 35.66 35.68
C ALA A 81 -5.60 35.17 37.07
N GLN A 82 -4.35 34.72 37.24
CA GLN A 82 -3.79 34.37 38.56
C GLN A 82 -3.81 35.55 39.52
N SER A 83 -3.30 36.72 39.08
CA SER A 83 -3.28 37.93 39.88
C SER A 83 -4.69 38.42 40.22
N GLN A 84 -5.67 38.25 39.32
CA GLN A 84 -7.08 38.57 39.61
C GLN A 84 -7.68 37.65 40.65
N LEU A 85 -7.42 36.31 40.55
CA LEU A 85 -7.89 35.36 41.54
C LEU A 85 -7.33 35.61 42.93
N GLU A 86 -6.03 35.92 43.04
CA GLU A 86 -5.41 36.25 44.30
C GLU A 86 -6.08 37.47 44.95
N ARG A 87 -6.26 38.56 44.20
CA ARG A 87 -7.00 39.73 44.68
C ARG A 87 -8.44 39.42 45.05
N ALA A 88 -9.14 38.64 44.23
CA ALA A 88 -10.50 38.27 44.52
C ALA A 88 -10.64 37.42 45.80
N LYS A 89 -9.61 36.58 46.09
CA LYS A 89 -9.53 35.78 47.30
C LYS A 89 -9.45 36.62 48.59
N GLU A 90 -8.67 37.69 48.56
CA GLU A 90 -8.53 38.67 49.67
C GLU A 90 -9.84 39.44 49.84
N LEU A 91 -10.38 39.99 48.74
CA LEU A 91 -11.60 40.82 48.79
C LEU A 91 -12.86 40.04 49.17
N VAL A 92 -12.97 38.76 48.89
CA VAL A 92 -14.11 37.97 49.32
C VAL A 92 -14.01 37.62 50.81
N ALA A 93 -12.80 37.42 51.33
CA ALA A 93 -12.57 37.20 52.74
C ALA A 93 -12.99 38.44 53.57
N ASP A 94 -12.73 39.63 53.06
CA ASP A 94 -13.15 40.90 53.64
C ASP A 94 -14.58 41.30 53.32
N LYS A 95 -15.38 40.40 52.65
CA LYS A 95 -16.76 40.65 52.23
C LYS A 95 -16.95 41.86 51.29
N ILE A 96 -15.91 42.30 50.61
CA ILE A 96 -15.94 43.45 49.68
C ILE A 96 -16.55 43.06 48.33
N ILE A 97 -16.36 41.80 47.88
CA ILE A 97 -16.97 41.27 46.65
C ILE A 97 -17.91 40.09 46.96
N SER A 98 -18.79 39.81 46.01
CA SER A 98 -19.71 38.68 46.15
C SER A 98 -19.00 37.34 45.92
N GLN A 99 -19.53 36.26 46.52
CA GLN A 99 -19.07 34.90 46.29
C GLN A 99 -19.09 34.55 44.78
N LYS A 100 -20.13 35.01 44.06
CA LYS A 100 -20.22 34.81 42.59
C LYS A 100 -19.06 35.44 41.86
N ALA A 101 -18.60 36.63 42.25
CA ALA A 101 -17.47 37.33 41.63
C ALA A 101 -16.14 36.56 41.85
N TYR A 102 -15.95 35.99 43.03
CA TYR A 102 -14.80 35.13 43.32
C TYR A 102 -14.85 33.83 42.50
N GLU A 103 -15.99 33.18 42.40
CA GLU A 103 -16.17 31.96 41.60
C GLU A 103 -15.87 32.21 40.10
N GLN A 104 -16.29 33.39 39.59
CA GLN A 104 -15.96 33.79 38.21
C GLN A 104 -14.44 33.95 38.01
N ALA A 105 -13.77 34.64 38.90
CA ALA A 105 -12.32 34.81 38.84
C ALA A 105 -11.54 33.49 38.93
N LYS A 106 -12.08 32.53 39.70
CA LYS A 106 -11.56 31.15 39.76
C LYS A 106 -11.73 30.42 38.45
N LEU A 107 -12.92 30.50 37.83
CA LEU A 107 -13.19 29.90 36.54
C LEU A 107 -12.28 30.48 35.44
N ASP A 108 -12.12 31.77 35.39
CA ASP A 108 -11.26 32.48 34.45
C ASP A 108 -9.77 32.02 34.58
N TYR A 109 -9.32 31.84 35.80
CA TYR A 109 -7.99 31.29 36.09
C TYR A 109 -7.84 29.85 35.61
N GLU A 110 -8.81 28.98 35.89
CA GLU A 110 -8.78 27.58 35.48
C GLU A 110 -8.77 27.46 33.95
N GLN A 111 -9.55 28.27 33.24
CA GLN A 111 -9.55 28.36 31.78
C GLN A 111 -8.21 28.84 31.22
N ALA A 112 -7.67 29.91 31.75
CA ALA A 112 -6.38 30.46 31.32
C ALA A 112 -5.22 29.47 31.59
N LEU A 113 -5.25 28.77 32.74
CA LEU A 113 -4.27 27.74 33.09
C LEU A 113 -4.33 26.56 32.12
N ALA A 114 -5.54 26.08 31.78
CA ALA A 114 -5.72 24.98 30.84
C ALA A 114 -5.21 25.37 29.44
N ALA A 115 -5.54 26.56 28.97
CA ALA A 115 -5.04 27.10 27.69
C ALA A 115 -3.52 27.18 27.63
N TRP A 116 -2.90 27.72 28.69
CA TRP A 116 -1.43 27.84 28.74
C TRP A 116 -0.75 26.48 28.81
N ARG A 117 -1.20 25.55 29.67
CA ARG A 117 -0.64 24.19 29.76
C ARG A 117 -0.74 23.41 28.45
N GLY A 118 -1.86 23.54 27.74
CA GLY A 118 -2.04 22.92 26.45
C GLY A 118 -1.02 23.40 25.40
N MET A 119 -0.65 24.68 25.46
CA MET A 119 0.35 25.25 24.55
C MET A 119 1.79 25.01 25.02
N GLU A 120 2.06 25.04 26.32
CA GLU A 120 3.41 24.86 26.89
C GLU A 120 3.97 23.46 26.58
N SER A 121 3.13 22.43 26.60
CA SER A 121 3.52 21.04 26.28
C SER A 121 4.06 20.86 24.85
N THR A 122 3.67 21.74 23.94
CA THR A 122 4.07 21.72 22.52
C THR A 122 5.03 22.85 22.16
N ALA A 123 5.35 23.76 23.09
CA ALA A 123 6.20 24.91 22.83
C ALA A 123 7.69 24.58 22.98
N SER A 124 8.49 25.07 22.05
CA SER A 124 9.96 25.17 22.18
C SER A 124 10.39 26.63 22.17
N LYS A 125 11.66 26.90 22.46
CA LYS A 125 12.24 28.27 22.43
C LYS A 125 12.07 29.04 21.12
N GLY A 126 11.50 28.38 20.05
CA GLY A 126 11.33 28.96 18.71
C GLY A 126 9.92 28.93 18.17
N GLY A 127 8.95 28.35 18.88
CA GLY A 127 7.56 28.16 18.39
C GLY A 127 6.93 26.84 18.82
N VAL A 128 5.82 26.46 18.19
CA VAL A 128 5.12 25.21 18.46
C VAL A 128 5.78 24.07 17.70
N VAL A 129 6.14 23.00 18.41
CA VAL A 129 6.78 21.82 17.83
C VAL A 129 5.72 20.89 17.23
N ILE A 130 5.94 20.52 15.99
CA ILE A 130 5.19 19.47 15.29
C ILE A 130 6.04 18.20 15.29
N SER A 131 5.55 17.14 15.92
CA SER A 131 6.24 15.84 16.00
C SER A 131 5.45 14.73 15.33
N SER A 132 6.15 13.67 14.95
CA SER A 132 5.52 12.48 14.38
C SER A 132 4.75 11.70 15.45
N PRO A 133 3.45 11.42 15.25
CA PRO A 133 2.68 10.61 16.20
C PRO A 133 3.03 9.11 16.14
N ARG A 134 3.68 8.67 15.08
CA ARG A 134 4.04 7.25 14.85
C ARG A 134 5.33 7.11 14.06
N ALA A 135 5.91 5.91 14.08
CA ALA A 135 7.02 5.56 13.20
C ALA A 135 6.52 5.29 11.77
N GLY A 136 7.33 5.63 10.77
CA GLY A 136 7.01 5.45 9.35
C GLY A 136 7.95 6.21 8.43
N TYR A 137 7.45 6.62 7.28
CA TYR A 137 8.15 7.37 6.24
C TYR A 137 7.38 8.61 5.86
N VAL A 138 8.10 9.67 5.49
CA VAL A 138 7.50 10.86 4.88
C VAL A 138 7.09 10.51 3.45
N LYS A 139 5.78 10.54 3.18
CA LYS A 139 5.25 10.26 1.83
C LYS A 139 5.32 11.50 0.95
N ASN A 140 4.74 12.61 1.43
CA ASN A 140 4.71 13.88 0.72
C ASN A 140 4.99 15.01 1.69
N ILE A 141 5.66 16.07 1.21
CA ILE A 141 5.83 17.34 1.91
C ILE A 141 5.00 18.39 1.16
N LEU A 142 4.01 18.97 1.83
CA LEU A 142 3.00 19.83 1.21
C LEU A 142 3.31 21.33 1.38
N VAL A 143 4.29 21.68 2.20
CA VAL A 143 4.72 23.06 2.49
C VAL A 143 6.23 23.18 2.37
N ARG A 144 6.72 24.40 2.22
CA ARG A 144 8.14 24.72 2.11
C ARG A 144 8.67 25.37 3.38
N GLN A 145 9.97 25.27 3.57
CA GLN A 145 10.68 26.03 4.60
C GLN A 145 10.39 27.53 4.43
N GLY A 146 9.88 28.18 5.48
CA GLY A 146 9.57 29.59 5.48
C GLY A 146 8.12 29.94 5.10
N ASP A 147 7.30 28.96 4.67
CA ASP A 147 5.89 29.20 4.38
C ASP A 147 5.13 29.60 5.65
N TYR A 148 4.23 30.56 5.53
CA TYR A 148 3.26 30.87 6.55
C TYR A 148 2.06 29.93 6.45
N VAL A 149 1.69 29.30 7.57
CA VAL A 149 0.59 28.37 7.68
C VAL A 149 -0.37 28.78 8.79
N THR A 150 -1.64 28.41 8.63
CA THR A 150 -2.70 28.59 9.62
C THR A 150 -3.08 27.24 10.24
N ILE A 151 -3.77 27.26 11.36
CA ILE A 151 -4.31 26.06 12.01
C ILE A 151 -5.08 25.21 10.99
N GLY A 152 -4.79 23.89 10.95
CA GLY A 152 -5.41 22.94 10.05
C GLY A 152 -4.73 22.84 8.67
N THR A 153 -3.76 23.69 8.33
CA THR A 153 -3.00 23.58 7.06
C THR A 153 -2.23 22.24 7.05
N PRO A 154 -2.41 21.39 6.05
CA PRO A 154 -1.66 20.13 5.94
C PRO A 154 -0.18 20.44 5.63
N LEU A 155 0.73 19.86 6.41
CA LEU A 155 2.17 20.09 6.32
C LEU A 155 2.86 18.97 5.54
N LEU A 156 2.58 17.73 5.91
CA LEU A 156 3.16 16.53 5.30
C LEU A 156 2.27 15.32 5.56
N THR A 157 2.50 14.25 4.78
CA THR A 157 1.83 12.97 4.97
C THR A 157 2.85 11.90 5.36
N LEU A 158 2.55 11.17 6.42
CA LEU A 158 3.32 10.00 6.87
C LEU A 158 2.61 8.71 6.45
N THR A 159 3.39 7.69 6.14
CA THR A 159 2.90 6.32 5.89
C THR A 159 3.81 5.31 6.57
N SER A 160 3.27 4.17 7.01
CA SER A 160 4.08 3.07 7.55
C SER A 160 4.40 2.01 6.51
N ASN A 161 3.67 1.99 5.39
CA ASN A 161 3.74 0.96 4.35
C ASN A 161 3.63 -0.49 4.88
N ARG A 162 3.01 -0.68 6.04
CA ARG A 162 2.83 -2.01 6.63
C ARG A 162 1.69 -2.77 5.96
N ARG A 163 0.65 -2.04 5.58
CA ARG A 163 -0.49 -2.58 4.86
C ARG A 163 -0.66 -1.87 3.53
N LEU A 164 -0.92 -2.66 2.52
CA LEU A 164 -1.17 -2.21 1.17
C LEU A 164 -2.59 -2.58 0.75
N GLN A 165 -3.09 -1.88 -0.24
CA GLN A 165 -4.29 -2.26 -0.96
C GLN A 165 -3.94 -2.53 -2.42
N LEU A 166 -4.42 -3.65 -2.93
CA LEU A 166 -4.43 -3.95 -4.35
C LEU A 166 -5.80 -3.55 -4.91
N ARG A 167 -5.81 -2.57 -5.78
CA ARG A 167 -6.98 -2.13 -6.52
C ARG A 167 -6.94 -2.77 -7.90
N ALA A 168 -7.84 -3.68 -8.18
CA ALA A 168 -8.00 -4.30 -9.49
C ALA A 168 -9.13 -3.59 -10.25
N ASP A 169 -8.85 -3.17 -11.48
CA ASP A 169 -9.80 -2.44 -12.32
C ASP A 169 -10.50 -3.42 -13.27
N VAL A 170 -11.70 -3.85 -12.90
CA VAL A 170 -12.45 -4.90 -13.60
C VAL A 170 -13.36 -4.31 -14.68
N PRO A 171 -13.27 -4.74 -15.96
CA PRO A 171 -14.15 -4.29 -17.01
C PRO A 171 -15.63 -4.54 -16.71
N GLN A 172 -16.51 -3.64 -17.14
CA GLN A 172 -17.93 -3.65 -16.85
C GLN A 172 -18.65 -4.97 -17.20
N GLN A 173 -18.18 -5.70 -18.22
CA GLN A 173 -18.74 -6.99 -18.61
C GLN A 173 -18.70 -8.05 -17.50
N TYR A 174 -17.80 -7.94 -16.52
CA TYR A 174 -17.62 -8.89 -15.43
C TYR A 174 -18.32 -8.47 -14.11
N ILE A 175 -19.04 -7.33 -14.08
CA ILE A 175 -19.65 -6.79 -12.85
C ILE A 175 -20.52 -7.82 -12.13
N ARG A 176 -21.27 -8.64 -12.86
CA ARG A 176 -22.15 -9.67 -12.28
C ARG A 176 -21.37 -10.76 -11.53
N GLN A 177 -20.09 -10.93 -11.84
CA GLN A 177 -19.23 -11.95 -11.26
C GLN A 177 -18.42 -11.44 -10.05
N LEU A 178 -18.42 -10.12 -9.77
CA LEU A 178 -17.62 -9.53 -8.71
C LEU A 178 -17.92 -10.09 -7.33
N SER A 179 -19.16 -10.46 -7.06
CA SER A 179 -19.56 -11.05 -5.78
C SER A 179 -19.00 -12.46 -5.55
N SER A 180 -18.52 -13.13 -6.59
CA SER A 180 -17.87 -14.44 -6.49
C SER A 180 -16.35 -14.40 -6.40
N VAL A 181 -15.75 -13.20 -6.38
CA VAL A 181 -14.31 -13.04 -6.17
C VAL A 181 -13.94 -13.43 -4.74
N SER A 182 -13.10 -14.44 -4.59
CA SER A 182 -12.65 -14.98 -3.30
C SER A 182 -11.23 -14.58 -2.93
N GLY A 183 -10.42 -14.18 -3.91
CA GLY A 183 -9.03 -13.82 -3.73
C GLY A 183 -8.38 -13.39 -5.02
N ALA A 184 -7.07 -13.24 -4.98
CA ALA A 184 -6.30 -12.90 -6.17
C ALA A 184 -4.87 -13.44 -6.07
N ASN A 185 -4.28 -13.68 -7.24
CA ASN A 185 -2.84 -13.71 -7.43
C ASN A 185 -2.45 -12.47 -8.23
N PHE A 186 -1.22 -12.00 -8.10
CA PHE A 186 -0.76 -10.87 -8.90
C PHE A 186 0.74 -10.93 -9.15
N ARG A 187 1.17 -10.28 -10.24
CA ARG A 187 2.58 -10.05 -10.57
C ARG A 187 2.83 -8.57 -10.76
N ILE A 188 3.99 -8.12 -10.36
CA ILE A 188 4.46 -6.75 -10.59
C ILE A 188 5.34 -6.81 -11.85
N PRO A 189 5.10 -5.99 -12.88
CA PRO A 189 5.95 -5.97 -14.07
C PRO A 189 7.42 -5.75 -13.71
N GLY A 190 8.30 -6.61 -14.24
CA GLY A 190 9.72 -6.60 -13.90
C GLY A 190 10.11 -7.41 -12.66
N ASP A 191 9.15 -8.04 -11.98
CA ASP A 191 9.38 -9.02 -10.91
C ASP A 191 8.79 -10.37 -11.32
N ASP A 192 9.61 -11.42 -11.35
CA ASP A 192 9.18 -12.77 -11.71
C ASP A 192 8.35 -13.45 -10.60
N THR A 193 8.26 -12.81 -9.44
CA THR A 193 7.55 -13.34 -8.28
C THR A 193 6.03 -13.31 -8.47
N LEU A 194 5.38 -14.45 -8.29
CA LEU A 194 3.93 -14.52 -8.17
C LEU A 194 3.52 -14.31 -6.70
N TYR A 195 2.86 -13.20 -6.45
CA TYR A 195 2.29 -12.90 -5.14
C TYR A 195 0.89 -13.50 -5.04
N ARG A 196 0.65 -14.26 -3.96
CA ARG A 196 -0.68 -14.79 -3.64
C ARG A 196 -1.27 -13.96 -2.50
N LEU A 197 -2.45 -13.40 -2.71
CA LEU A 197 -3.13 -12.58 -1.70
C LEU A 197 -3.24 -13.32 -0.36
N SER A 198 -3.54 -14.61 -0.38
CA SER A 198 -3.63 -15.46 0.81
C SER A 198 -2.32 -15.60 1.58
N ALA A 199 -1.18 -15.63 0.89
CA ALA A 199 0.14 -15.71 1.51
C ALA A 199 0.56 -14.38 2.16
N LEU A 200 -0.08 -13.27 1.76
CA LEU A 200 0.14 -11.93 2.29
C LEU A 200 -0.89 -11.55 3.36
N ASN A 201 -1.54 -12.51 4.01
CA ASN A 201 -2.68 -12.28 4.92
C ASN A 201 -3.74 -11.37 4.32
N GLY A 202 -3.90 -11.45 3.00
CA GLY A 202 -4.76 -10.57 2.25
C GLY A 202 -6.20 -11.10 2.15
N ARG A 203 -7.12 -10.18 1.91
CA ARG A 203 -8.54 -10.47 1.71
C ARG A 203 -9.17 -9.47 0.76
N VAL A 204 -10.25 -9.87 0.12
CA VAL A 204 -11.14 -8.96 -0.59
C VAL A 204 -11.90 -8.11 0.43
N GLU A 205 -11.73 -6.79 0.39
CA GLU A 205 -12.42 -5.86 1.28
C GLU A 205 -13.74 -5.40 0.70
N SER A 206 -13.72 -5.06 -0.57
CA SER A 206 -14.91 -4.55 -1.26
C SER A 206 -14.80 -4.70 -2.76
N TYR A 207 -15.93 -4.69 -3.40
CA TYR A 207 -16.09 -4.52 -4.85
C TYR A 207 -17.09 -3.41 -5.15
N ALA A 208 -16.90 -2.73 -6.26
CA ALA A 208 -17.75 -1.61 -6.63
C ALA A 208 -19.22 -2.05 -6.79
N ARG A 209 -20.11 -1.27 -6.20
CA ARG A 209 -21.58 -1.38 -6.38
C ARG A 209 -22.13 -0.32 -7.33
N SER A 210 -21.32 0.66 -7.67
CA SER A 210 -21.59 1.70 -8.66
C SER A 210 -20.30 2.03 -9.40
N LEU A 211 -20.41 2.48 -10.62
CA LEU A 211 -19.28 3.00 -11.40
C LEU A 211 -19.14 4.49 -11.14
N ALA A 212 -17.91 4.99 -11.14
CA ALA A 212 -17.68 6.43 -11.19
C ALA A 212 -18.10 6.96 -12.56
N ASP A 213 -18.54 8.22 -12.61
CA ASP A 213 -18.98 8.85 -13.85
C ASP A 213 -17.88 8.77 -14.92
N GLY A 214 -18.23 8.24 -16.09
CA GLY A 214 -17.30 8.05 -17.20
C GLY A 214 -16.30 6.88 -17.06
N SER A 215 -16.39 6.06 -16.00
CA SER A 215 -15.53 4.88 -15.85
C SER A 215 -16.15 3.65 -16.50
N ALA A 216 -15.34 2.94 -17.30
CA ALA A 216 -15.67 1.61 -17.82
C ALA A 216 -15.25 0.47 -16.89
N PHE A 217 -14.65 0.77 -15.73
CA PHE A 217 -14.06 -0.20 -14.82
C PHE A 217 -14.71 -0.13 -13.43
N ALA A 218 -14.96 -1.29 -12.87
CA ALA A 218 -15.43 -1.49 -11.50
C ALA A 218 -14.24 -1.90 -10.61
N PRO A 219 -13.81 -1.09 -9.63
CA PRO A 219 -12.70 -1.48 -8.77
C PRO A 219 -13.10 -2.59 -7.79
N VAL A 220 -12.19 -3.57 -7.65
CA VAL A 220 -12.15 -4.53 -6.55
C VAL A 220 -10.98 -4.16 -5.65
N ILE A 221 -11.26 -3.93 -4.37
CA ILE A 221 -10.26 -3.53 -3.38
C ILE A 221 -9.94 -4.74 -2.51
N MET A 222 -8.67 -5.02 -2.41
CA MET A 222 -8.12 -6.09 -1.59
C MET A 222 -7.05 -5.54 -0.67
N SER A 223 -7.08 -5.89 0.62
CA SER A 223 -6.01 -5.53 1.55
C SER A 223 -5.01 -6.65 1.68
N MET A 224 -3.76 -6.30 1.99
CA MET A 224 -2.67 -7.25 2.22
C MET A 224 -1.58 -6.64 3.10
N ASP A 225 -0.82 -7.50 3.77
CA ASP A 225 0.39 -7.08 4.48
C ASP A 225 1.52 -6.85 3.47
N ASN A 226 2.34 -5.83 3.71
CA ASN A 226 3.52 -5.57 2.91
C ASN A 226 4.67 -6.46 3.38
N VAL A 227 4.79 -7.61 2.76
CA VAL A 227 5.88 -8.57 2.99
C VAL A 227 6.78 -8.53 1.76
N GLY A 228 8.02 -8.06 1.91
CA GLY A 228 8.98 -8.06 0.80
C GLY A 228 9.16 -6.74 0.07
N ASN A 229 8.84 -5.62 0.73
CA ASN A 229 9.11 -4.26 0.20
C ASN A 229 8.39 -3.91 -1.11
N ILE A 230 7.15 -4.36 -1.26
CA ILE A 230 6.31 -3.92 -2.37
C ILE A 230 6.09 -2.40 -2.25
N LEU A 231 6.40 -1.67 -3.31
CA LEU A 231 6.26 -0.21 -3.34
C LEU A 231 4.83 0.20 -3.70
N PRO A 232 4.16 1.02 -2.88
CA PRO A 232 2.91 1.65 -3.27
C PRO A 232 3.11 2.49 -4.54
N GLY A 233 2.12 2.48 -5.42
CA GLY A 233 2.18 3.11 -6.74
C GLY A 233 2.50 2.12 -7.86
N SER A 234 3.00 0.91 -7.55
CA SER A 234 3.29 -0.12 -8.55
C SER A 234 2.02 -0.60 -9.25
N TYR A 235 2.12 -0.82 -10.56
CA TYR A 235 1.11 -1.54 -11.31
C TYR A 235 1.26 -3.05 -11.10
N ALA A 236 0.18 -3.78 -11.31
CA ALA A 236 0.18 -5.23 -11.20
C ALA A 236 -0.74 -5.88 -12.24
N ASP A 237 -0.32 -7.01 -12.76
CA ASP A 237 -1.19 -7.96 -13.46
C ASP A 237 -1.90 -8.80 -12.41
N VAL A 238 -3.22 -8.70 -12.35
CA VAL A 238 -4.05 -9.31 -11.31
C VAL A 238 -4.89 -10.44 -11.89
N TYR A 239 -4.82 -11.58 -11.26
CA TYR A 239 -5.61 -12.77 -11.53
C TYR A 239 -6.66 -12.92 -10.42
N LEU A 240 -7.87 -12.41 -10.64
CA LEU A 240 -8.98 -12.52 -9.69
C LEU A 240 -9.50 -13.94 -9.65
N LEU A 241 -9.44 -14.57 -8.49
CA LEU A 241 -9.87 -15.95 -8.27
C LEU A 241 -11.34 -15.97 -7.85
N MET A 242 -12.14 -16.76 -8.55
CA MET A 242 -13.58 -16.92 -8.26
C MET A 242 -13.82 -18.09 -7.32
N ASN A 243 -14.99 -18.14 -6.68
CA ASN A 243 -15.38 -19.29 -5.87
C ASN A 243 -15.71 -20.54 -6.72
N ASP A 244 -15.98 -20.35 -8.00
CA ASP A 244 -16.33 -21.43 -8.93
C ASP A 244 -15.09 -22.23 -9.31
N ARG A 245 -15.19 -23.56 -9.21
CA ARG A 245 -14.12 -24.50 -9.55
C ARG A 245 -14.64 -25.50 -10.58
N GLN A 246 -13.85 -25.73 -11.59
CA GLN A 246 -14.12 -26.73 -12.61
C GLN A 246 -12.95 -27.71 -12.68
N GLU A 247 -13.26 -29.00 -12.88
CA GLU A 247 -12.21 -29.96 -13.13
C GLU A 247 -11.70 -29.80 -14.56
N CYS A 248 -10.41 -29.56 -14.71
CA CYS A 248 -9.72 -29.46 -15.97
C CYS A 248 -8.26 -29.92 -15.86
N ILE A 249 -7.65 -30.20 -17.01
CA ILE A 249 -6.22 -30.40 -17.08
C ILE A 249 -5.53 -29.03 -16.98
N SER A 250 -4.64 -28.87 -16.05
CA SER A 250 -3.83 -27.65 -15.91
C SER A 250 -2.37 -27.99 -15.64
N LEU A 251 -1.47 -27.18 -16.17
CA LEU A 251 -0.03 -27.31 -15.99
C LEU A 251 0.56 -26.04 -15.35
N PRO A 252 1.67 -26.16 -14.60
CA PRO A 252 2.43 -24.98 -14.20
C PRO A 252 2.82 -24.14 -15.42
N SER A 253 2.81 -22.82 -15.30
CA SER A 253 3.21 -21.92 -16.40
C SER A 253 4.62 -22.22 -16.94
N ALA A 254 5.53 -22.70 -16.06
CA ALA A 254 6.89 -23.11 -16.42
C ALA A 254 6.98 -24.38 -17.29
N ALA A 255 5.88 -25.13 -17.44
CA ALA A 255 5.79 -26.33 -18.31
C ALA A 255 5.50 -25.96 -19.77
N ILE A 256 5.01 -24.74 -20.02
CA ILE A 256 4.54 -24.31 -21.33
C ILE A 256 5.58 -23.39 -21.95
N THR A 257 5.92 -23.67 -23.21
CA THR A 257 6.79 -22.82 -24.01
C THR A 257 6.00 -22.19 -25.14
N GLU A 258 6.31 -20.94 -25.46
CA GLU A 258 5.68 -20.23 -26.58
C GLU A 258 6.67 -20.09 -27.73
N GLU A 259 6.20 -20.33 -28.96
CA GLU A 259 6.94 -20.12 -30.20
C GLU A 259 6.00 -19.59 -31.27
N GLN A 260 6.26 -18.42 -31.77
CA GLN A 260 5.51 -17.77 -32.86
C GLN A 260 3.99 -17.70 -32.60
N GLY A 261 3.59 -17.52 -31.33
CA GLY A 261 2.18 -17.45 -30.92
C GLY A 261 1.51 -18.82 -30.72
N LEU A 262 2.25 -19.92 -30.87
CA LEU A 262 1.80 -21.26 -30.55
C LEU A 262 2.38 -21.74 -29.23
N TYR A 263 1.63 -22.53 -28.50
CA TYR A 263 2.02 -23.06 -27.21
C TYR A 263 2.36 -24.54 -27.28
N PHE A 264 3.44 -24.92 -26.62
CA PHE A 264 3.98 -26.26 -26.63
C PHE A 264 4.30 -26.76 -25.24
N VAL A 265 4.17 -28.08 -25.08
CA VAL A 265 4.62 -28.83 -23.91
C VAL A 265 5.48 -30.00 -24.37
N TYR A 266 6.24 -30.57 -23.44
CA TYR A 266 7.10 -31.70 -23.67
C TYR A 266 6.54 -32.93 -22.94
N VAL A 267 6.06 -33.91 -23.71
CA VAL A 267 5.45 -35.16 -23.23
C VAL A 267 6.51 -36.24 -23.25
N ALA A 268 6.67 -36.99 -22.15
CA ALA A 268 7.59 -38.13 -22.11
C ALA A 268 7.10 -39.26 -22.97
N GLU A 269 8.00 -39.87 -23.75
CA GLU A 269 7.71 -41.08 -24.54
C GLU A 269 7.67 -42.29 -23.61
N PRO A 270 6.57 -43.07 -23.58
CA PRO A 270 6.42 -44.19 -22.64
C PRO A 270 7.47 -45.29 -22.78
N ASP A 271 7.90 -45.55 -23.99
CA ASP A 271 8.79 -46.66 -24.33
C ASP A 271 10.28 -46.27 -24.34
N GLU A 272 10.59 -44.98 -24.24
CA GLU A 272 11.98 -44.45 -24.31
C GLU A 272 12.29 -43.47 -23.16
N PRO A 273 12.86 -43.97 -22.04
CA PRO A 273 13.19 -43.12 -20.92
C PRO A 273 14.13 -41.98 -21.28
N GLY A 274 13.72 -40.74 -20.93
CA GLY A 274 14.54 -39.52 -21.19
C GLY A 274 14.23 -38.87 -22.54
N VAL A 275 13.40 -39.47 -23.40
CA VAL A 275 12.93 -38.87 -24.64
C VAL A 275 11.64 -38.09 -24.40
N PHE A 276 11.59 -36.87 -24.92
CA PHE A 276 10.44 -35.96 -24.80
C PHE A 276 9.99 -35.51 -26.20
N VAL A 277 8.70 -35.67 -26.46
CA VAL A 277 8.09 -35.20 -27.70
C VAL A 277 7.48 -33.82 -27.50
N LYS A 278 7.88 -32.87 -28.34
CA LYS A 278 7.26 -31.53 -28.38
C LYS A 278 5.85 -31.66 -28.97
N ARG A 279 4.85 -31.20 -28.22
CA ARG A 279 3.45 -31.27 -28.62
C ARG A 279 2.79 -29.92 -28.49
N GLU A 280 2.09 -29.50 -29.54
CA GLU A 280 1.27 -28.31 -29.55
C GLU A 280 0.04 -28.48 -28.65
N VAL A 281 -0.28 -27.43 -27.90
CA VAL A 281 -1.42 -27.39 -26.99
C VAL A 281 -2.22 -26.12 -27.16
N THR A 282 -3.52 -26.21 -26.92
CA THR A 282 -4.36 -25.01 -26.77
C THR A 282 -4.49 -24.70 -25.30
N ILE A 283 -4.12 -23.47 -24.93
CA ILE A 283 -4.25 -23.01 -23.56
C ILE A 283 -5.62 -22.38 -23.32
N GLY A 284 -6.08 -22.41 -22.08
CA GLY A 284 -7.31 -21.79 -21.62
C GLY A 284 -7.03 -20.71 -20.56
N ARG A 285 -7.72 -20.81 -19.42
CA ARG A 285 -7.61 -19.87 -18.31
C ARG A 285 -6.25 -19.97 -17.64
N ASP A 286 -5.73 -18.82 -17.19
CA ASP A 286 -4.45 -18.68 -16.50
C ASP A 286 -4.68 -17.99 -15.14
N ASN A 287 -4.24 -18.62 -14.03
CA ASN A 287 -4.34 -18.06 -12.68
C ASN A 287 -3.01 -17.47 -12.17
N GLY A 288 -2.06 -17.30 -13.08
CA GLY A 288 -0.70 -16.81 -12.78
C GLY A 288 0.26 -17.90 -12.32
N GLU A 289 -0.23 -19.04 -11.81
CA GLU A 289 0.56 -20.19 -11.37
C GLU A 289 0.44 -21.38 -12.33
N ARG A 290 -0.78 -21.67 -12.72
CA ARG A 290 -1.13 -22.78 -13.59
C ARG A 290 -2.00 -22.29 -14.74
N ILE A 291 -1.86 -22.92 -15.88
CA ILE A 291 -2.59 -22.64 -17.11
C ILE A 291 -3.41 -23.89 -17.47
N GLU A 292 -4.68 -23.68 -17.74
CA GLU A 292 -5.58 -24.70 -18.24
C GLU A 292 -5.17 -25.12 -19.66
N ILE A 293 -5.18 -26.41 -19.90
CA ILE A 293 -4.96 -26.98 -21.24
C ILE A 293 -6.30 -27.51 -21.77
N THR A 294 -6.80 -26.88 -22.81
CA THR A 294 -8.10 -27.24 -23.41
C THR A 294 -7.99 -28.35 -24.46
N SER A 295 -6.82 -28.46 -25.09
CA SER A 295 -6.55 -29.56 -26.05
C SER A 295 -5.04 -29.80 -26.18
N GLY A 296 -4.69 -31.00 -26.75
CA GLY A 296 -3.29 -31.38 -27.02
C GLY A 296 -2.70 -32.36 -26.02
N ILE A 297 -3.29 -32.54 -24.83
CA ILE A 297 -2.83 -33.48 -23.80
C ILE A 297 -4.01 -34.34 -23.31
N LYS A 298 -3.72 -35.61 -22.96
CA LYS A 298 -4.66 -36.52 -22.34
C LYS A 298 -4.32 -36.79 -20.89
N SER A 299 -5.32 -37.12 -20.09
CA SER A 299 -5.09 -37.58 -18.71
C SER A 299 -4.28 -38.88 -18.73
N GLY A 300 -3.29 -38.99 -17.80
CA GLY A 300 -2.38 -40.13 -17.71
C GLY A 300 -1.04 -39.92 -18.43
N GLU A 301 -0.90 -38.93 -19.30
CA GLU A 301 0.38 -38.64 -19.96
C GLU A 301 1.36 -37.97 -18.97
N THR A 302 2.65 -38.24 -19.13
CA THR A 302 3.71 -37.64 -18.32
C THR A 302 4.29 -36.44 -19.05
N VAL A 303 4.27 -35.28 -18.43
CA VAL A 303 4.68 -33.98 -19.00
C VAL A 303 5.81 -33.37 -18.20
N VAL A 304 6.74 -32.68 -18.86
CA VAL A 304 7.79 -31.87 -18.20
C VAL A 304 7.15 -30.66 -17.56
N THR A 305 7.16 -30.60 -16.23
CA THR A 305 6.59 -29.50 -15.44
C THR A 305 7.59 -28.42 -15.08
N HIS A 306 8.88 -28.77 -14.97
CA HIS A 306 9.98 -27.82 -14.74
C HIS A 306 11.13 -28.17 -15.66
N GLY A 307 11.74 -27.16 -16.27
CA GLY A 307 12.84 -27.33 -17.21
C GLY A 307 12.40 -27.51 -18.66
N ALA A 308 11.17 -27.15 -19.02
CA ALA A 308 10.71 -27.21 -20.41
C ALA A 308 11.59 -26.40 -21.36
N MET A 309 12.09 -25.24 -20.92
CA MET A 309 13.02 -24.42 -21.70
C MET A 309 14.37 -25.12 -21.93
N GLN A 310 14.88 -25.88 -20.95
CA GLN A 310 16.13 -26.65 -21.11
C GLN A 310 15.93 -27.78 -22.14
N VAL A 311 14.78 -28.47 -22.10
CA VAL A 311 14.43 -29.49 -23.10
C VAL A 311 14.34 -28.87 -24.49
N LYS A 312 13.72 -27.70 -24.60
CA LYS A 312 13.67 -26.92 -25.86
C LYS A 312 15.06 -26.63 -26.40
N LEU A 313 15.95 -26.08 -25.58
CA LEU A 313 17.32 -25.73 -25.99
C LEU A 313 18.14 -26.97 -26.39
N ALA A 314 17.99 -28.09 -25.67
CA ALA A 314 18.66 -29.34 -26.01
C ALA A 314 18.20 -29.89 -27.37
N SER A 315 16.90 -29.81 -27.69
CA SER A 315 16.38 -30.24 -29.00
C SER A 315 16.89 -29.39 -30.16
N MET A 316 17.15 -28.08 -29.92
CA MET A 316 17.71 -27.17 -30.91
C MET A 316 19.21 -27.40 -31.14
N SER A 317 19.99 -27.74 -30.10
CA SER A 317 21.43 -28.00 -30.20
C SER A 317 21.76 -29.34 -30.88
N GLY A 318 20.87 -30.35 -30.79
CA GLY A 318 21.00 -31.63 -31.51
C GLY A 318 20.73 -31.55 -33.00
N SER A 319 20.21 -30.45 -33.50
CA SER A 319 19.90 -30.23 -34.91
C SER A 319 20.99 -29.48 -35.72
N VAL A 320 22.18 -29.20 -35.14
CA VAL A 320 23.27 -28.62 -35.87
C VAL A 320 23.93 -29.71 -36.72
N PRO A 321 23.90 -29.65 -38.06
CA PRO A 321 24.57 -30.64 -38.92
C PRO A 321 26.08 -30.58 -38.63
N GLU A 322 26.71 -31.73 -38.40
CA GLU A 322 28.18 -31.84 -38.40
C GLU A 322 28.71 -31.24 -39.68
N GLY A 323 29.40 -30.12 -39.57
CA GLY A 323 30.05 -29.48 -40.71
C GLY A 323 31.09 -30.46 -41.30
N HIS A 324 30.86 -30.88 -42.53
CA HIS A 324 31.87 -31.61 -43.27
C HIS A 324 33.18 -30.83 -43.34
N SER A 325 34.20 -31.29 -42.60
CA SER A 325 35.56 -30.85 -42.77
C SER A 325 36.10 -31.39 -44.07
N HIS A 326 36.14 -30.60 -45.13
CA HIS A 326 36.95 -30.87 -46.30
C HIS A 326 38.40 -30.50 -45.96
N SER A 327 39.21 -31.55 -45.75
CA SER A 327 40.66 -31.45 -45.79
C SER A 327 41.12 -31.37 -47.26
N HIS A 328 41.83 -30.31 -47.58
CA HIS A 328 42.77 -30.23 -48.71
C HIS A 328 44.17 -30.03 -48.22
#